data_1356caa395d94b7102788f437aadd1e6
#
_entry.id   1356caa395d94b7102788f437aadd1e6
#
_cell.length_a   1.000
_cell.length_b   1.000
_cell.length_c   1.000
_cell.angle_alpha   90.00
_cell.angle_beta   90.00
_cell.angle_gamma   90.00
#
_symmetry.space_group_name_H-M   'P 1'
#
loop_
_entity.id
_entity.type
_entity.pdbx_description
1 polymer ?
#
loop_
_entity_poly.entity_id
_entity_poly.type
_entity_poly.pdbx_seq_one_letter_code
_entity_poly.pdbx_strand_id
1 'polypeptide(L)'
;MASAMGPKSLARAAKWAIGVSGFTLLGDAKEAAKLFRATEAAWTDAGRTDAPRLVTGSFVALGDGAKSTLQNFAEAYLKVFSPELAKGLSEAMPLHDASTLVDLLDAVEAAGADEFIVVPATSDPRMLDRLTEVVANRR
;
A
#
# COMPACT_ATOMS: atom_id res chain seq x y z
N MET A 1 13.70 4.78 6.07
CA MET A 1 12.70 3.72 5.71
C MET A 1 13.40 2.58 5.01
N ALA A 2 12.93 1.35 5.21
CA ALA A 2 13.37 0.18 4.46
C ALA A 2 12.18 -0.45 3.73
N SER A 3 12.39 -0.95 2.51
CA SER A 3 11.44 -1.86 1.86
C SER A 3 11.80 -3.28 2.29
N ALA A 4 10.99 -3.88 3.15
CA ALA A 4 11.25 -5.19 3.72
C ALA A 4 9.92 -5.92 3.95
N MET A 5 9.83 -7.16 3.52
CA MET A 5 8.59 -7.96 3.64
C MET A 5 8.82 -9.33 4.28
N GLY A 6 10.02 -9.88 4.19
CA GLY A 6 10.34 -11.19 4.75
C GLY A 6 11.12 -11.13 6.07
N PRO A 7 11.14 -12.21 6.87
CA PRO A 7 11.77 -12.22 8.20
C PRO A 7 13.24 -11.77 8.19
N LYS A 8 14.03 -12.24 7.21
CA LYS A 8 15.45 -11.88 7.11
C LYS A 8 15.66 -10.41 6.75
N SER A 9 14.83 -9.85 5.86
CA SER A 9 14.89 -8.43 5.47
C SER A 9 14.42 -7.52 6.61
N LEU A 10 13.40 -7.91 7.36
CA LEU A 10 12.92 -7.20 8.54
C LEU A 10 13.99 -7.18 9.65
N ALA A 11 14.59 -8.31 9.97
CA ALA A 11 15.68 -8.38 10.94
C ALA A 11 16.90 -7.52 10.56
N ARG A 12 17.17 -7.39 9.26
CA ARG A 12 18.22 -6.50 8.75
C ARG A 12 17.80 -5.04 8.87
N ALA A 13 16.57 -4.70 8.48
CA ALA A 13 16.02 -3.34 8.56
C ALA A 13 16.00 -2.83 10.01
N ALA A 14 15.64 -3.67 10.97
CA ALA A 14 15.60 -3.33 12.39
C ALA A 14 16.94 -2.83 12.95
N LYS A 15 18.07 -3.11 12.30
CA LYS A 15 19.39 -2.66 12.75
C LYS A 15 19.70 -1.18 12.42
N TRP A 16 19.02 -0.60 11.43
CA TRP A 16 19.39 0.73 10.93
C TRP A 16 18.23 1.61 10.47
N ALA A 17 17.07 1.01 10.11
CA ALA A 17 15.95 1.76 9.57
C ALA A 17 15.13 2.43 10.68
N ILE A 18 14.43 3.50 10.35
CA ILE A 18 13.45 4.14 11.24
C ILE A 18 12.05 3.50 11.12
N GLY A 19 11.85 2.65 10.11
CA GLY A 19 10.60 1.97 9.85
C GLY A 19 10.63 1.21 8.55
N VAL A 20 9.49 0.60 8.20
CA VAL A 20 9.30 -0.24 7.01
C VAL A 20 8.19 0.30 6.14
N SER A 21 8.43 0.34 4.83
CA SER A 21 7.43 0.64 3.81
C SER A 21 7.05 -0.65 3.09
N GLY A 22 5.81 -1.07 3.28
CA GLY A 22 5.17 -2.14 2.53
C GLY A 22 4.38 -1.62 1.34
N PHE A 23 3.72 -2.54 0.65
CA PHE A 23 2.82 -2.25 -0.45
C PHE A 23 1.79 -3.38 -0.58
N THR A 24 0.51 -3.07 -0.75
CA THR A 24 -0.54 -4.05 -1.02
C THR A 24 -1.11 -3.86 -2.41
N LEU A 25 -0.91 -4.84 -3.29
CA LEU A 25 -1.42 -4.80 -4.66
C LEU A 25 -2.96 -4.90 -4.69
N LEU A 26 -3.52 -5.72 -3.82
CA LEU A 26 -4.96 -6.00 -3.78
C LEU A 26 -5.72 -5.20 -2.71
N GLY A 27 -5.09 -4.18 -2.11
CA GLY A 27 -5.75 -3.38 -1.07
C GLY A 27 -6.13 -4.21 0.16
N ASP A 28 -5.29 -5.17 0.55
CA ASP A 28 -5.58 -6.04 1.70
C ASP A 28 -4.98 -5.47 2.99
N ALA A 29 -5.83 -4.91 3.83
CA ALA A 29 -5.45 -4.40 5.14
C ALA A 29 -4.91 -5.49 6.09
N LYS A 30 -5.32 -6.75 5.92
CA LYS A 30 -4.82 -7.87 6.73
C LYS A 30 -3.37 -8.20 6.38
N GLU A 31 -3.02 -8.09 5.09
CA GLU A 31 -1.64 -8.23 4.63
C GLU A 31 -0.75 -7.13 5.24
N ALA A 32 -1.21 -5.88 5.20
CA ALA A 32 -0.52 -4.77 5.84
C ALA A 32 -0.36 -4.98 7.35
N ALA A 33 -1.44 -5.34 8.05
CA ALA A 33 -1.40 -5.61 9.49
C ALA A 33 -0.43 -6.74 9.86
N LYS A 34 -0.33 -7.80 9.04
CA LYS A 34 0.63 -8.88 9.24
C LYS A 34 2.07 -8.38 9.13
N LEU A 35 2.36 -7.54 8.12
CA LEU A 35 3.69 -6.94 7.95
C LEU A 35 4.02 -6.02 9.13
N PHE A 36 3.08 -5.21 9.61
CA PHE A 36 3.28 -4.31 10.74
C PHE A 36 3.66 -5.08 12.01
N ARG A 37 2.91 -6.12 12.36
CA ARG A 37 3.23 -6.98 13.53
C ARG A 37 4.60 -7.65 13.39
N ALA A 38 4.93 -8.14 12.18
CA ALA A 38 6.24 -8.74 11.94
C ALA A 38 7.39 -7.72 12.05
N THR A 39 7.13 -6.45 11.67
CA THR A 39 8.08 -5.35 11.81
C THR A 39 8.31 -5.01 13.28
N GLU A 40 7.24 -4.84 14.07
CA GLU A 40 7.33 -4.56 15.50
C GLU A 40 8.08 -5.68 16.27
N ALA A 41 7.80 -6.94 15.93
CA ALA A 41 8.53 -8.09 16.49
C ALA A 41 10.03 -8.02 16.16
N ALA A 42 10.39 -7.71 14.90
CA ALA A 42 11.79 -7.58 14.50
C ALA A 42 12.52 -6.45 15.21
N TRP A 43 11.83 -5.33 15.51
CA TRP A 43 12.37 -4.22 16.33
C TRP A 43 12.64 -4.65 17.77
N THR A 44 11.67 -5.33 18.37
CA THR A 44 11.81 -5.89 19.73
C THR A 44 12.97 -6.89 19.80
N ASP A 45 13.07 -7.82 18.85
CA ASP A 45 14.13 -8.83 18.78
C ASP A 45 15.52 -8.19 18.56
N ALA A 46 15.58 -7.02 17.91
CA ALA A 46 16.81 -6.25 17.76
C ALA A 46 17.18 -5.42 18.99
N GLY A 47 16.39 -5.49 20.08
CA GLY A 47 16.62 -4.75 21.33
C GLY A 47 16.30 -3.25 21.23
N ARG A 48 15.50 -2.83 20.26
CA ARG A 48 15.11 -1.42 20.11
C ARG A 48 13.99 -1.05 21.07
N THR A 49 14.04 0.19 21.56
CA THR A 49 13.03 0.78 22.46
C THR A 49 12.12 1.78 21.75
N ASP A 50 12.52 2.25 20.56
CA ASP A 50 11.71 3.07 19.69
C ASP A 50 10.75 2.22 18.85
N ALA A 51 9.56 2.74 18.57
CA ALA A 51 8.61 2.09 17.67
C ALA A 51 9.03 2.29 16.19
N PRO A 52 8.87 1.27 15.34
CA PRO A 52 9.07 1.44 13.90
C PRO A 52 8.00 2.33 13.28
N ARG A 53 8.36 3.17 12.30
CA ARG A 53 7.38 3.81 11.44
C ARG A 53 6.81 2.79 10.46
N LEU A 54 5.48 2.66 10.43
CA LEU A 54 4.74 1.67 9.65
C LEU A 54 4.05 2.34 8.47
N VAL A 55 4.52 2.04 7.26
CA VAL A 55 4.01 2.64 6.03
C VAL A 55 3.55 1.53 5.08
N THR A 56 2.43 1.76 4.41
CA THR A 56 1.97 0.93 3.29
C THR A 56 1.45 1.79 2.17
N GLY A 57 1.05 1.20 1.07
CA GLY A 57 0.50 1.92 -0.07
C GLY A 57 -0.15 1.00 -1.08
N SER A 58 -0.79 1.59 -2.09
CA SER A 58 -1.39 0.84 -3.19
C SER A 58 -1.56 1.70 -4.44
N PHE A 59 -1.77 1.06 -5.59
CA PHE A 59 -2.21 1.73 -6.80
C PHE A 59 -3.68 2.10 -6.71
N VAL A 60 -4.03 3.31 -7.16
CA VAL A 60 -5.39 3.85 -7.10
C VAL A 60 -5.72 4.57 -8.41
N ALA A 61 -6.96 4.43 -8.87
CA ALA A 61 -7.55 5.28 -9.87
C ALA A 61 -8.96 5.71 -9.44
N LEU A 62 -9.35 6.95 -9.70
CA LEU A 62 -10.67 7.47 -9.36
C LEU A 62 -11.27 8.24 -10.54
N GLY A 63 -12.60 8.26 -10.63
CA GLY A 63 -13.36 8.97 -11.64
C GLY A 63 -13.73 8.10 -12.84
N ASP A 64 -14.11 8.76 -13.93
CA ASP A 64 -14.59 8.06 -15.12
C ASP A 64 -13.53 7.13 -15.71
N GLY A 65 -13.90 5.88 -15.97
CA GLY A 65 -12.97 4.87 -16.49
C GLY A 65 -11.90 4.41 -15.50
N ALA A 66 -12.03 4.71 -14.21
CA ALA A 66 -11.04 4.37 -13.19
C ALA A 66 -10.64 2.90 -13.17
N LYS A 67 -11.61 2.00 -13.31
CA LYS A 67 -11.34 0.55 -13.35
C LYS A 67 -10.41 0.17 -14.49
N SER A 68 -10.70 0.58 -15.71
CA SER A 68 -9.85 0.28 -16.87
C SER A 68 -8.49 0.99 -16.78
N THR A 69 -8.45 2.20 -16.25
CA THR A 69 -7.21 2.94 -16.02
C THR A 69 -6.31 2.18 -15.04
N LEU A 70 -6.85 1.74 -13.91
CA LEU A 70 -6.10 0.96 -12.92
C LEU A 70 -5.61 -0.37 -13.48
N GLN A 71 -6.49 -1.11 -14.18
CA GLN A 71 -6.14 -2.39 -14.77
C GLN A 71 -5.03 -2.27 -15.82
N ASN A 72 -5.13 -1.32 -16.74
CA ASN A 72 -4.12 -1.13 -17.78
C ASN A 72 -2.76 -0.73 -17.19
N PHE A 73 -2.75 0.19 -16.22
CA PHE A 73 -1.54 0.58 -15.52
C PHE A 73 -0.90 -0.61 -14.79
N ALA A 74 -1.69 -1.32 -14.00
CA ALA A 74 -1.22 -2.43 -13.21
C ALA A 74 -0.72 -3.60 -14.08
N GLU A 75 -1.42 -3.93 -15.17
CA GLU A 75 -0.97 -4.95 -16.12
C GLU A 75 0.36 -4.59 -16.75
N ALA A 76 0.52 -3.34 -17.21
CA ALA A 76 1.77 -2.87 -17.78
C ALA A 76 2.93 -2.92 -16.78
N TYR A 77 2.68 -2.54 -15.52
CA TYR A 77 3.66 -2.59 -14.43
C TYR A 77 4.04 -4.02 -14.08
N LEU A 78 3.06 -4.90 -13.90
CA LEU A 78 3.26 -6.27 -13.45
C LEU A 78 3.88 -7.19 -14.50
N LYS A 79 3.71 -6.90 -15.78
CA LYS A 79 4.35 -7.66 -16.89
C LYS A 79 5.88 -7.74 -16.76
N VAL A 80 6.50 -6.77 -16.11
CA VAL A 80 7.95 -6.76 -15.87
C VAL A 80 8.37 -7.92 -14.97
N PHE A 81 7.50 -8.34 -14.05
CA PHE A 81 7.77 -9.41 -13.08
C PHE A 81 7.26 -10.76 -13.54
N SER A 82 6.03 -10.83 -14.02
CA SER A 82 5.40 -12.06 -14.52
C SER A 82 4.25 -11.72 -15.48
N PRO A 83 4.46 -11.92 -16.80
CA PRO A 83 3.39 -11.69 -17.79
C PRO A 83 2.15 -12.56 -17.55
N GLU A 84 2.34 -13.81 -17.08
CA GLU A 84 1.25 -14.75 -16.85
C GLU A 84 0.35 -14.31 -15.70
N LEU A 85 0.91 -13.71 -14.64
CA LEU A 85 0.17 -13.25 -13.47
C LEU A 85 -0.38 -11.83 -13.63
N ALA A 86 0.22 -11.02 -14.52
CA ALA A 86 -0.10 -9.60 -14.65
C ALA A 86 -1.58 -9.35 -14.93
N LYS A 87 -2.18 -10.10 -15.85
CA LYS A 87 -3.59 -9.95 -16.22
C LYS A 87 -4.51 -10.27 -15.04
N GLY A 88 -4.36 -11.43 -14.41
CA GLY A 88 -5.21 -11.85 -13.31
C GLY A 88 -5.11 -10.92 -12.10
N LEU A 89 -3.90 -10.47 -11.74
CA LEU A 89 -3.69 -9.53 -10.64
C LEU A 89 -4.27 -8.15 -10.95
N SER A 90 -4.10 -7.63 -12.17
CA SER A 90 -4.64 -6.32 -12.54
C SER A 90 -6.16 -6.29 -12.54
N GLU A 91 -6.81 -7.36 -13.00
CA GLU A 91 -8.27 -7.50 -12.98
C GLU A 91 -8.84 -7.58 -11.55
N ALA A 92 -8.06 -8.06 -10.59
CA ALA A 92 -8.45 -8.20 -9.19
C ALA A 92 -8.22 -6.93 -8.34
N MET A 93 -7.58 -5.88 -8.89
CA MET A 93 -7.30 -4.65 -8.13
C MET A 93 -8.57 -3.87 -7.80
N PRO A 94 -8.88 -3.61 -6.51
CA PRO A 94 -10.17 -3.06 -6.11
C PRO A 94 -10.23 -1.54 -6.04
N LEU A 95 -9.09 -0.82 -6.00
CA LEU A 95 -9.04 0.60 -5.64
C LEU A 95 -9.33 1.53 -6.84
N HIS A 96 -10.52 1.34 -7.42
CA HIS A 96 -11.02 2.16 -8.53
C HIS A 96 -12.31 2.92 -8.20
N ASP A 97 -12.71 2.95 -6.94
CA ASP A 97 -13.79 3.78 -6.40
C ASP A 97 -13.44 4.37 -5.04
N ALA A 98 -14.10 5.49 -4.70
CA ALA A 98 -13.78 6.25 -3.50
C ALA A 98 -14.15 5.50 -2.21
N SER A 99 -15.25 4.75 -2.18
CA SER A 99 -15.69 4.04 -0.98
C SER A 99 -14.72 2.92 -0.60
N THR A 100 -14.29 2.13 -1.58
CA THR A 100 -13.29 1.07 -1.36
C THR A 100 -11.95 1.64 -0.87
N LEU A 101 -11.55 2.81 -1.39
CA LEU A 101 -10.35 3.49 -0.90
C LEU A 101 -10.51 3.94 0.55
N VAL A 102 -11.64 4.54 0.92
CA VAL A 102 -11.92 4.98 2.30
C VAL A 102 -11.90 3.79 3.25
N ASP A 103 -12.59 2.69 2.91
CA ASP A 103 -12.62 1.48 3.72
C ASP A 103 -11.21 0.91 3.96
N LEU A 104 -10.35 0.93 2.93
CA LEU A 104 -8.97 0.50 3.08
C LEU A 104 -8.18 1.45 3.98
N LEU A 105 -8.31 2.76 3.79
CA LEU A 105 -7.61 3.75 4.62
C LEU A 105 -7.97 3.60 6.10
N ASP A 106 -9.27 3.42 6.40
CA ASP A 106 -9.74 3.19 7.77
C ASP A 106 -9.19 1.89 8.36
N ALA A 107 -9.18 0.82 7.56
CA ALA A 107 -8.69 -0.48 8.00
C ALA A 107 -7.16 -0.49 8.25
N VAL A 108 -6.36 0.17 7.41
CA VAL A 108 -4.90 0.24 7.61
C VAL A 108 -4.52 1.18 8.75
N GLU A 109 -5.27 2.26 8.96
CA GLU A 109 -5.11 3.14 10.12
C GLU A 109 -5.40 2.37 11.43
N ALA A 110 -6.51 1.63 11.46
CA ALA A 110 -6.86 0.76 12.59
C ALA A 110 -5.82 -0.35 12.83
N ALA A 111 -5.10 -0.77 11.79
CA ALA A 111 -4.00 -1.74 11.91
C ALA A 111 -2.69 -1.13 12.39
N GLY A 112 -2.60 0.19 12.58
CA GLY A 112 -1.45 0.91 13.09
C GLY A 112 -0.57 1.57 12.04
N ALA A 113 -1.05 1.80 10.82
CA ALA A 113 -0.29 2.53 9.81
C ALA A 113 -0.07 4.00 10.22
N ASP A 114 1.17 4.46 10.16
CA ASP A 114 1.51 5.87 10.31
C ASP A 114 1.29 6.66 9.02
N GLU A 115 1.36 5.97 7.87
CA GLU A 115 1.24 6.61 6.56
C GLU A 115 0.74 5.60 5.52
N PHE A 116 -0.15 6.08 4.64
CA PHE A 116 -0.55 5.36 3.44
C PHE A 116 -0.14 6.13 2.18
N ILE A 117 0.65 5.50 1.32
CA ILE A 117 1.11 6.09 0.06
C ILE A 117 0.15 5.70 -1.06
N VAL A 118 -0.60 6.67 -1.56
CA VAL A 118 -1.40 6.49 -2.76
C VAL A 118 -0.52 6.65 -4.00
N VAL A 119 -0.46 5.63 -4.84
CA VAL A 119 0.23 5.69 -6.13
C VAL A 119 -0.82 5.82 -7.23
N PRO A 120 -0.99 7.01 -7.84
CA PRO A 120 -1.95 7.20 -8.90
C PRO A 120 -1.62 6.35 -10.13
N ALA A 121 -2.61 5.64 -10.66
CA ALA A 121 -2.46 4.84 -11.89
C ALA A 121 -2.56 5.68 -13.17
N THR A 122 -2.44 6.99 -13.07
CA THR A 122 -2.49 7.95 -14.17
C THR A 122 -1.65 9.18 -13.87
N SER A 123 -1.15 9.83 -14.91
CA SER A 123 -0.48 11.13 -14.82
C SER A 123 -1.45 12.33 -14.94
N ASP A 124 -2.75 12.09 -15.01
CA ASP A 124 -3.76 13.16 -15.06
C ASP A 124 -3.80 13.90 -13.70
N PRO A 125 -3.48 15.21 -13.64
CA PRO A 125 -3.43 15.95 -12.39
C PRO A 125 -4.80 16.05 -11.69
N ARG A 126 -5.92 15.90 -12.39
CA ARG A 126 -7.25 15.85 -11.80
C ARG A 126 -7.43 14.68 -10.81
N MET A 127 -6.58 13.67 -10.91
CA MET A 127 -6.55 12.58 -9.94
C MET A 127 -6.17 13.07 -8.54
N LEU A 128 -5.28 14.06 -8.42
CA LEU A 128 -4.91 14.64 -7.12
C LEU A 128 -6.07 15.39 -6.48
N ASP A 129 -6.86 16.12 -7.27
CA ASP A 129 -8.04 16.83 -6.77
C ASP A 129 -9.05 15.83 -6.19
N ARG A 130 -9.34 14.76 -6.93
CA ARG A 130 -10.24 13.68 -6.48
C ARG A 130 -9.74 12.97 -5.22
N LEU A 131 -8.45 12.68 -5.14
CA LEU A 131 -7.86 12.08 -3.93
C LEU A 131 -7.98 13.03 -2.73
N THR A 132 -7.73 14.31 -2.94
CA THR A 132 -7.87 15.33 -1.88
C THR A 132 -9.30 15.41 -1.37
N GLU A 133 -10.29 15.39 -2.26
CA GLU A 133 -11.71 15.36 -1.90
C GLU A 133 -12.08 14.11 -1.08
N VAL A 134 -11.62 12.93 -1.51
CA VAL A 134 -11.87 11.67 -0.80
C VAL A 134 -11.28 11.71 0.61
N VAL A 135 -10.03 12.16 0.76
CA VAL A 135 -9.37 12.24 2.06
C VAL A 135 -10.03 13.29 2.97
N ALA A 136 -10.41 14.44 2.40
CA ALA A 136 -11.09 15.50 3.18
C ALA A 136 -12.48 15.07 3.68
N ASN A 137 -13.19 14.25 2.92
CA ASN A 137 -14.54 13.78 3.25
C ASN A 137 -14.57 12.46 4.04
N ARG A 138 -13.41 11.88 4.35
CA ARG A 138 -13.27 10.63 5.09
C ARG A 138 -13.69 10.74 6.57
N ARG A 139 -13.85 11.92 7.08
CA ARG A 139 -14.13 12.20 8.51
C ARG A 139 -15.58 11.96 8.89
#